data_ca077b872bfbc9b707a0f23044c74ce5
#
_entry.id   ca077b872bfbc9b707a0f23044c74ce5
#
_cell.length_a   1.000
_cell.length_b   1.000
_cell.length_c   1.000
_cell.angle_alpha   90.00
_cell.angle_beta   90.00
_cell.angle_gamma   90.00
#
_symmetry.space_group_name_H-M   'P 1'
#
loop_
_entity.id
_entity.type
_entity.pdbx_description
1 polymer ?
#
loop_
_entity_poly.entity_id
_entity_poly.type
_entity_poly.pdbx_seq_one_letter_code
_entity_poly.pdbx_strand_id
1 'polypeptide(L)'
;MKNAGFQITTEAWVNRYNEIYDKARQDWKNDILSRTGYGADTMSFFEVYSTTPFNMPAGDKIEKSAGDEAENAIYVLSRIAGEGMDRLADRGDYYLKDEEYEMLADICANYENVIVVIN
;
A
#
# COMPACT_ATOMS: atom_id res chain seq x y z
N MET A 1 4.20 5.15 -17.37
CA MET A 1 5.66 5.30 -17.38
C MET A 1 6.32 4.57 -18.56
N LYS A 2 6.21 3.26 -18.72
CA LYS A 2 6.80 2.53 -19.88
C LYS A 2 6.43 3.15 -21.23
N ASN A 3 5.17 3.51 -21.45
CA ASN A 3 4.70 4.14 -22.70
C ASN A 3 5.29 5.55 -22.94
N ALA A 4 5.87 6.18 -21.92
CA ALA A 4 6.58 7.44 -22.01
C ALA A 4 8.10 7.28 -22.13
N GLY A 5 8.58 6.05 -22.36
CA GLY A 5 9.99 5.75 -22.58
C GLY A 5 10.84 5.56 -21.34
N PHE A 6 10.22 5.53 -20.15
CA PHE A 6 10.96 5.26 -18.90
C PHE A 6 11.21 3.77 -18.71
N GLN A 7 12.44 3.44 -18.34
CA GLN A 7 12.78 2.10 -17.85
C GLN A 7 12.48 2.01 -16.35
N ILE A 8 11.81 0.93 -15.94
CA ILE A 8 11.47 0.67 -14.53
C ILE A 8 12.36 -0.46 -14.05
N THR A 9 13.29 -0.17 -13.13
CA THR A 9 14.25 -1.16 -12.61
C THR A 9 13.66 -1.98 -11.46
N THR A 10 12.61 -1.47 -10.80
CA THR A 10 11.94 -2.12 -9.65
C THR A 10 10.67 -2.90 -10.05
N GLU A 11 10.53 -3.31 -11.30
CA GLU A 11 9.32 -4.01 -11.77
C GLU A 11 9.07 -5.33 -11.01
N ALA A 12 10.13 -6.08 -10.72
CA ALA A 12 10.01 -7.31 -9.94
C ALA A 12 9.46 -7.06 -8.52
N TRP A 13 9.93 -5.99 -7.87
CA TRP A 13 9.41 -5.58 -6.57
C TRP A 13 7.94 -5.19 -6.64
N VAL A 14 7.53 -4.41 -7.65
CA VAL A 14 6.13 -4.01 -7.85
C VAL A 14 5.24 -5.23 -8.05
N ASN A 15 5.67 -6.21 -8.84
CA ASN A 15 4.91 -7.44 -9.06
C ASN A 15 4.77 -8.23 -7.76
N ARG A 16 5.85 -8.34 -6.97
CA ARG A 16 5.83 -9.00 -5.67
C ARG A 16 4.89 -8.28 -4.69
N TYR A 17 4.94 -6.95 -4.65
CA TYR A 17 4.03 -6.15 -3.82
C TYR A 17 2.56 -6.38 -4.21
N ASN A 18 2.24 -6.46 -5.49
CA ASN A 18 0.88 -6.75 -5.95
C ASN A 18 0.39 -8.12 -5.43
N GLU A 19 1.24 -9.14 -5.41
CA GLU A 19 0.87 -10.45 -4.83
C GLU A 19 0.57 -10.35 -3.33
N ILE A 20 1.40 -9.61 -2.58
CA ILE A 20 1.21 -9.36 -1.14
C ILE A 20 -0.11 -8.61 -0.91
N TYR A 21 -0.36 -7.56 -1.69
CA TYR A 21 -1.58 -6.76 -1.63
C TYR A 21 -2.83 -7.58 -1.94
N ASP A 22 -2.82 -8.35 -3.03
CA ASP A 22 -3.96 -9.16 -3.46
C ASP A 22 -4.31 -10.21 -2.41
N LYS A 23 -3.29 -10.85 -1.82
CA LYS A 23 -3.47 -11.78 -0.72
C LYS A 23 -4.09 -11.10 0.50
N ALA A 24 -3.53 -9.99 0.95
CA ALA A 24 -4.04 -9.27 2.11
C ALA A 24 -5.48 -8.79 1.89
N ARG A 25 -5.79 -8.32 0.68
CA ARG A 25 -7.14 -7.91 0.30
C ARG A 25 -8.12 -9.09 0.29
N GLN A 26 -7.69 -10.25 -0.18
CA GLN A 26 -8.54 -11.45 -0.18
C GLN A 26 -8.79 -11.94 1.26
N ASP A 27 -7.76 -11.95 2.10
CA ASP A 27 -7.86 -12.33 3.51
C ASP A 27 -8.83 -11.38 4.25
N TRP A 28 -8.73 -10.08 4.03
CA TRP A 28 -9.65 -9.09 4.59
C TRP A 28 -11.11 -9.31 4.13
N LYS A 29 -11.34 -9.57 2.84
CA LYS A 29 -12.69 -9.90 2.33
C LYS A 29 -13.24 -11.16 2.98
N ASN A 30 -12.41 -12.19 3.12
CA ASN A 30 -12.80 -13.46 3.73
C ASN A 30 -13.13 -13.26 5.22
N ASP A 31 -12.39 -12.41 5.94
CA ASP A 31 -12.68 -12.08 7.33
C ASP A 31 -14.06 -11.43 7.46
N ILE A 32 -14.37 -10.40 6.66
CA ILE A 32 -15.70 -9.78 6.65
C ILE A 32 -16.79 -10.79 6.37
N LEU A 33 -16.64 -11.60 5.31
CA LEU A 33 -17.63 -12.61 4.94
C LEU A 33 -17.79 -13.69 6.00
N SER A 34 -16.73 -14.06 6.70
CA SER A 34 -16.81 -15.05 7.78
C SER A 34 -17.62 -14.56 8.97
N ARG A 35 -17.58 -13.26 9.25
CA ARG A 35 -18.31 -12.63 10.35
C ARG A 35 -19.74 -12.26 10.01
N THR A 36 -20.02 -11.96 8.74
CA THR A 36 -21.36 -11.63 8.27
C THR A 36 -22.13 -12.83 7.73
N GLY A 37 -21.44 -13.85 7.23
CA GLY A 37 -22.03 -14.99 6.50
C GLY A 37 -22.43 -14.65 5.07
N TYR A 38 -22.48 -15.69 4.23
CA TYR A 38 -23.03 -15.56 2.87
C TYR A 38 -24.55 -15.42 2.94
N GLY A 39 -25.08 -14.32 2.37
CA GLY A 39 -26.51 -14.04 2.40
C GLY A 39 -26.97 -13.25 3.64
N ALA A 40 -26.04 -12.70 4.42
CA ALA A 40 -26.37 -11.73 5.44
C ALA A 40 -27.14 -10.53 4.85
N ASP A 41 -28.02 -9.95 5.67
CA ASP A 41 -28.69 -8.72 5.25
C ASP A 41 -27.67 -7.57 5.10
N THR A 42 -28.07 -6.59 4.29
CA THR A 42 -27.18 -5.47 3.93
C THR A 42 -26.71 -4.67 5.14
N MET A 43 -27.53 -4.53 6.17
CA MET A 43 -27.16 -3.75 7.36
C MET A 43 -26.10 -4.44 8.19
N SER A 44 -26.23 -5.75 8.41
CA SER A 44 -25.21 -6.56 9.09
C SER A 44 -23.87 -6.55 8.35
N PHE A 45 -23.93 -6.61 7.02
CA PHE A 45 -22.73 -6.48 6.20
C PHE A 45 -22.06 -5.10 6.38
N PHE A 46 -22.83 -4.01 6.31
CA PHE A 46 -22.31 -2.65 6.45
C PHE A 46 -21.73 -2.38 7.83
N GLU A 47 -22.31 -2.92 8.88
CA GLU A 47 -21.79 -2.78 10.24
C GLU A 47 -20.39 -3.39 10.36
N VAL A 48 -20.18 -4.62 9.89
CA VAL A 48 -18.88 -5.27 9.90
C VAL A 48 -17.90 -4.57 8.97
N TYR A 49 -18.32 -4.23 7.77
CA TYR A 49 -17.49 -3.55 6.78
C TYR A 49 -16.97 -2.20 7.30
N SER A 50 -17.85 -1.36 7.87
CA SER A 50 -17.48 -0.03 8.35
C SER A 50 -16.54 -0.06 9.56
N THR A 51 -16.58 -1.13 10.34
CA THR A 51 -15.72 -1.32 11.53
C THR A 51 -14.45 -2.13 11.25
N THR A 52 -14.25 -2.56 10.00
CA THR A 52 -13.10 -3.38 9.59
C THR A 52 -12.36 -2.72 8.43
N PRO A 53 -11.60 -1.63 8.68
CA PRO A 53 -10.87 -0.96 7.61
C PRO A 53 -9.79 -1.89 7.02
N PHE A 54 -9.61 -1.81 5.69
CA PHE A 54 -8.51 -2.50 5.05
C PHE A 54 -7.19 -1.80 5.38
N ASN A 55 -6.28 -2.52 6.01
CA ASN A 55 -4.93 -2.04 6.25
C ASN A 55 -4.02 -2.48 5.11
N MET A 56 -3.45 -1.52 4.40
CA MET A 56 -2.47 -1.83 3.35
C MET A 56 -1.26 -2.54 3.94
N PRO A 57 -0.86 -3.68 3.36
CA PRO A 57 0.32 -4.40 3.83
C PRO A 57 1.59 -3.61 3.54
N ALA A 58 2.62 -3.82 4.35
CA ALA A 58 3.96 -3.38 4.02
C ALA A 58 4.51 -4.20 2.84
N GLY A 59 5.33 -3.57 2.00
CA GLY A 59 6.11 -4.25 0.97
C GLY A 59 7.38 -4.86 1.55
N ASP A 60 8.02 -5.71 0.75
CA ASP A 60 9.36 -6.19 1.05
C ASP A 60 10.36 -5.02 1.03
N LYS A 61 11.49 -5.18 1.71
CA LYS A 61 12.55 -4.18 1.68
C LYS A 61 13.00 -3.88 0.25
N ILE A 62 13.22 -2.60 -0.05
CA ILE A 62 13.73 -2.18 -1.34
C ILE A 62 15.24 -2.22 -1.32
N GLU A 63 15.80 -3.10 -2.14
CA GLU A 63 17.24 -3.18 -2.36
C GLU A 63 17.55 -2.87 -3.83
N LYS A 64 18.50 -1.98 -4.04
CA LYS A 64 18.97 -1.68 -5.40
C LYS A 64 19.74 -2.89 -5.93
N SER A 65 19.30 -3.41 -7.07
CA SER A 65 19.95 -4.56 -7.69
C SER A 65 21.37 -4.19 -8.14
N ALA A 66 22.27 -5.18 -8.14
CA ALA A 66 23.62 -4.98 -8.69
C ALA A 66 23.50 -4.58 -10.18
N GLY A 67 24.09 -3.43 -10.53
CA GLY A 67 24.01 -2.87 -11.88
C GLY A 67 22.76 -2.01 -12.15
N ASP A 68 21.93 -1.75 -11.17
CA ASP A 68 20.87 -0.75 -11.28
C ASP A 68 21.49 0.66 -11.21
N GLU A 69 21.49 1.34 -12.35
CA GLU A 69 22.01 2.71 -12.51
C GLU A 69 20.94 3.78 -12.33
N ALA A 70 19.71 3.42 -11.93
CA ALA A 70 18.65 4.40 -11.72
C ALA A 70 19.03 5.39 -10.62
N GLU A 71 18.94 6.66 -10.92
CA GLU A 71 19.19 7.77 -10.00
C GLU A 71 17.90 8.26 -9.34
N ASN A 72 16.77 8.04 -10.01
CA ASN A 72 15.48 8.61 -9.63
C ASN A 72 14.54 7.52 -9.11
N ALA A 73 13.90 7.77 -7.98
CA ALA A 73 12.83 6.95 -7.45
C ALA A 73 11.53 7.75 -7.33
N ILE A 74 10.40 7.09 -7.62
CA ILE A 74 9.07 7.64 -7.36
C ILE A 74 8.38 6.72 -6.36
N TYR A 75 8.08 7.23 -5.19
CA TYR A 75 7.36 6.53 -4.15
C TYR A 75 5.93 7.06 -4.05
N VAL A 76 4.94 6.18 -4.21
CA VAL A 76 3.52 6.55 -4.09
C VAL A 76 3.00 6.10 -2.73
N LEU A 77 2.69 7.08 -1.90
CA LEU A 77 2.07 6.88 -0.60
C LEU A 77 0.57 7.09 -0.72
N SER A 78 -0.19 6.02 -0.60
CA SER A 78 -1.65 6.05 -0.74
C SER A 78 -2.36 5.81 0.58
N ARG A 79 -3.50 6.49 0.76
CA ARG A 79 -4.43 6.25 1.86
C ARG A 79 -5.81 5.94 1.30
N ILE A 80 -6.49 4.99 1.91
CA ILE A 80 -7.90 4.74 1.60
C ILE A 80 -8.72 5.71 2.44
N ALA A 81 -9.46 6.59 1.78
CA ALA A 81 -10.45 7.45 2.42
C ALA A 81 -11.85 6.98 2.06
N GLY A 82 -12.69 6.74 3.07
CA GLY A 82 -14.13 6.55 2.88
C GLY A 82 -14.85 7.90 2.87
N GLU A 83 -15.94 8.02 2.12
CA GLU A 83 -16.83 9.18 2.23
C GLU A 83 -17.34 9.33 3.67
N GLY A 84 -17.28 10.56 4.21
CA GLY A 84 -17.79 10.88 5.53
C GLY A 84 -16.94 10.40 6.71
N MET A 85 -15.71 9.94 6.45
CA MET A 85 -14.77 9.57 7.50
C MET A 85 -13.60 10.56 7.52
N ASP A 86 -13.51 11.33 8.61
CA ASP A 86 -12.36 12.19 8.86
C ASP A 86 -11.09 11.37 9.13
N ARG A 87 -9.95 11.96 8.80
CA ARG A 87 -8.66 11.38 9.12
C ARG A 87 -8.40 11.43 10.62
N LEU A 88 -7.92 10.33 11.16
CA LEU A 88 -7.43 10.27 12.52
C LEU A 88 -5.95 10.70 12.56
N ALA A 89 -5.57 11.44 13.60
CA ALA A 89 -4.18 11.82 13.82
C ALA A 89 -3.35 10.62 14.36
N ASP A 90 -3.46 9.49 13.67
CA ASP A 90 -2.85 8.21 14.04
C ASP A 90 -1.87 7.72 12.97
N ARG A 91 -0.98 6.79 13.37
CA ARG A 91 -0.06 6.14 12.45
C ARG A 91 -0.81 5.20 11.49
N GLY A 92 -0.50 5.35 10.21
CA GLY A 92 -1.17 4.62 9.13
C GLY A 92 -2.40 5.31 8.59
N ASP A 93 -2.81 6.43 9.20
CA ASP A 93 -3.82 7.33 8.67
C ASP A 93 -3.19 8.68 8.32
N TYR A 94 -3.15 9.65 9.22
CA TYR A 94 -2.48 10.94 8.96
C TYR A 94 -0.96 10.82 9.02
N TYR A 95 -0.43 10.11 10.02
CA TYR A 95 1.01 9.88 10.15
C TYR A 95 1.46 8.59 9.43
N LEU A 96 2.73 8.57 9.04
CA LEU A 96 3.36 7.37 8.48
C LEU A 96 3.38 6.23 9.49
N LYS A 97 3.20 5.00 9.01
CA LYS A 97 3.55 3.78 9.75
C LYS A 97 5.07 3.67 9.87
N ASP A 98 5.54 2.89 10.83
CA ASP A 98 6.98 2.66 10.99
C ASP A 98 7.59 2.01 9.74
N GLU A 99 6.90 1.03 9.15
CA GLU A 99 7.31 0.34 7.92
C GLU A 99 7.36 1.28 6.71
N GLU A 100 6.45 2.25 6.61
CA GLU A 100 6.47 3.26 5.54
C GLU A 100 7.66 4.21 5.71
N TYR A 101 7.98 4.54 6.96
CA TYR A 101 9.13 5.38 7.29
C TYR A 101 10.45 4.68 6.95
N GLU A 102 10.58 3.40 7.34
CA GLU A 102 11.74 2.56 7.02
C GLU A 102 11.91 2.41 5.51
N MET A 103 10.83 2.13 4.77
CA MET A 103 10.87 2.02 3.32
C MET A 103 11.30 3.33 2.66
N LEU A 104 10.79 4.47 3.12
CA LEU A 104 11.17 5.78 2.59
C LEU A 104 12.65 6.08 2.89
N ALA A 105 13.14 5.73 4.07
CA ALA A 105 14.54 5.86 4.43
C ALA A 105 15.44 4.99 3.55
N ASP A 106 15.04 3.74 3.29
CA ASP A 106 15.75 2.83 2.38
C ASP A 106 15.80 3.38 0.94
N ILE A 107 14.69 3.94 0.45
CA ILE A 107 14.65 4.57 -0.89
C ILE A 107 15.61 5.75 -0.93
N CYS A 108 15.58 6.64 0.06
CA CYS A 108 16.48 7.79 0.14
C CYS A 108 17.96 7.40 0.27
N ALA A 109 18.25 6.24 0.84
CA ALA A 109 19.63 5.73 0.92
C ALA A 109 20.14 5.12 -0.39
N ASN A 110 19.24 4.68 -1.27
CA ASN A 110 19.59 3.95 -2.50
C ASN A 110 19.50 4.80 -3.77
N TYR A 111 18.74 5.90 -3.77
CA TYR A 111 18.49 6.73 -4.95
C TYR A 111 18.87 8.18 -4.69
N GLU A 112 19.43 8.83 -5.70
CA GLU A 112 19.90 10.22 -5.59
C GLU A 112 18.72 11.20 -5.53
N ASN A 113 17.69 10.97 -6.31
CA ASN A 113 16.50 11.82 -6.37
C ASN A 113 15.26 10.99 -6.00
N VAL A 114 14.54 11.43 -4.98
CA VAL A 114 13.31 10.76 -4.52
C VAL A 114 12.13 11.72 -4.63
N ILE A 115 11.11 11.28 -5.38
CA ILE A 115 9.84 11.99 -5.53
C ILE A 115 8.78 11.20 -4.75
N VAL A 116 8.17 11.82 -3.75
CA VAL A 116 7.06 11.24 -3.00
C VAL A 116 5.75 11.81 -3.54
N VAL A 117 4.88 10.92 -4.03
CA VAL A 117 3.52 11.27 -4.46
C VAL A 117 2.57 10.85 -3.35
N ILE A 118 1.82 11.80 -2.81
CA ILE A 118 0.81 11.56 -1.78
C ILE A 118 -0.56 11.56 -2.48
N ASN A 119 -1.29 10.45 -2.32
CA ASN A 119 -2.60 10.23 -2.94
C ASN A 119 -3.65 9.82 -1.88
#